data_7cbeb39586c3fb494edf98c55415577f
#
_entry.id   7cbeb39586c3fb494edf98c55415577f
#
_cell.length_a   1.000
_cell.length_b   1.000
_cell.length_c   1.000
_cell.angle_alpha   90.00
_cell.angle_beta   90.00
_cell.angle_gamma   90.00
#
_symmetry.space_group_name_H-M   'P 1'
#
loop_
_entity.id
_entity.type
_entity.pdbx_description
1 polymer ?
#
loop_
_entity_poly.entity_id
_entity_poly.type
_entity_poly.pdbx_seq_one_letter_code
_entity_poly.pdbx_strand_id
1 'polypeptide(L)'
;MSVKIYTTSWCLPCKNAKKLLSDNGVSFEELNIEELGITRNDLYNLTGGRTVPQIIINGNPIGGYTDLFTLHQSGELDRLLNASV
;
A
#
# COMPACT_ATOMS: atom_id res chain seq x y z
N MET A 1 -12.05 -4.57 -7.22
CA MET A 1 -10.69 -4.61 -6.67
C MET A 1 -10.44 -3.35 -5.87
N SER A 2 -9.86 -3.47 -4.69
CA SER A 2 -9.61 -2.35 -3.81
C SER A 2 -8.13 -2.34 -3.42
N VAL A 3 -7.44 -1.24 -3.74
CA VAL A 3 -6.05 -1.03 -3.33
C VAL A 3 -5.98 0.31 -2.62
N LYS A 4 -5.49 0.30 -1.40
CA LYS A 4 -5.30 1.51 -0.60
C LYS A 4 -3.84 1.60 -0.19
N ILE A 5 -3.31 2.82 -0.15
CA ILE A 5 -1.94 3.05 0.30
C ILE A 5 -1.94 4.23 1.28
N TYR A 6 -1.46 3.97 2.49
CA TYR A 6 -1.28 5.00 3.51
C TYR A 6 0.11 5.61 3.35
N THR A 7 0.19 6.93 3.28
CA THR A 7 1.41 7.66 2.96
C THR A 7 1.61 8.87 3.87
N THR A 8 2.79 9.49 3.75
CA THR A 8 3.06 10.83 4.27
C THR A 8 3.61 11.70 3.14
N SER A 9 3.69 13.02 3.39
CA SER A 9 4.10 13.98 2.34
C SER A 9 5.55 13.79 1.91
N TRP A 10 6.43 13.41 2.83
CA TRP A 10 7.86 13.23 2.54
C TRP A 10 8.26 11.78 2.78
N CYS A 11 8.01 10.94 1.79
CA CYS A 11 8.24 9.51 1.93
C CYS A 11 8.68 8.95 0.58
N LEU A 12 9.98 8.68 0.44
CA LEU A 12 10.50 8.10 -0.80
C LEU A 12 9.96 6.69 -1.06
N PRO A 13 9.92 5.78 -0.07
CA PRO A 13 9.31 4.47 -0.28
C PRO A 13 7.83 4.56 -0.69
N CYS A 14 7.11 5.58 -0.22
CA CYS A 14 5.73 5.80 -0.62
C CYS A 14 5.66 6.16 -2.11
N LYS A 15 6.54 7.03 -2.58
CA LYS A 15 6.63 7.38 -4.00
C LYS A 15 6.93 6.15 -4.84
N ASN A 16 7.88 5.33 -4.39
CA ASN A 16 8.27 4.12 -5.10
C ASN A 16 7.13 3.12 -5.18
N ALA A 17 6.37 2.96 -4.08
CA ALA A 17 5.21 2.07 -4.07
C ALA A 17 4.12 2.55 -5.02
N LYS A 18 3.82 3.85 -5.01
CA LYS A 18 2.84 4.42 -5.93
C LYS A 18 3.26 4.25 -7.39
N LYS A 19 4.54 4.46 -7.68
CA LYS A 19 5.07 4.28 -9.03
C LYS A 19 4.93 2.83 -9.47
N LEU A 20 5.28 1.88 -8.61
CA LEU A 20 5.17 0.46 -8.94
C LEU A 20 3.73 0.09 -9.27
N LEU A 21 2.79 0.53 -8.47
CA LEU A 21 1.36 0.26 -8.71
C LEU A 21 0.91 0.89 -10.04
N SER A 22 1.26 2.15 -10.28
CA SER A 22 0.88 2.86 -11.51
C SER A 22 1.50 2.22 -12.75
N ASP A 23 2.77 1.82 -12.67
CA ASP A 23 3.47 1.19 -13.79
C ASP A 23 2.83 -0.15 -14.17
N ASN A 24 2.16 -0.80 -13.22
CA ASN A 24 1.45 -2.05 -13.45
C ASN A 24 -0.03 -1.85 -13.78
N GLY A 25 -0.45 -0.60 -14.02
CA GLY A 25 -1.82 -0.30 -14.39
C GLY A 25 -2.81 -0.43 -13.25
N VAL A 26 -2.35 -0.35 -12.02
CA VAL A 26 -3.19 -0.53 -10.83
C VAL A 26 -3.67 0.83 -10.32
N SER A 27 -4.99 0.98 -10.24
CA SER A 27 -5.59 2.16 -9.60
C SER A 27 -5.60 1.94 -8.09
N PHE A 28 -5.31 2.99 -7.32
CA PHE A 28 -5.28 2.90 -5.87
C PHE A 28 -5.80 4.20 -5.25
N GLU A 29 -6.24 4.08 -4.00
CA GLU A 29 -6.64 5.23 -3.19
C GLU A 29 -5.46 5.59 -2.28
N GLU A 30 -4.97 6.81 -2.39
CA GLU A 30 -3.91 7.31 -1.52
C GLU A 30 -4.51 7.98 -0.29
N LEU A 31 -4.06 7.56 0.89
CA LEU A 31 -4.53 8.08 2.17
C LEU A 31 -3.34 8.68 2.91
N ASN A 32 -3.15 10.00 2.77
CA ASN A 32 -2.06 10.70 3.46
C ASN A 32 -2.45 10.85 4.93
N ILE A 33 -1.73 10.15 5.81
CA ILE A 33 -2.09 10.08 7.23
C ILE A 33 -1.97 11.44 7.92
N GLU A 34 -1.06 12.29 7.46
CA GLU A 34 -0.90 13.63 8.03
C GLU A 34 -2.11 14.50 7.72
N GLU A 35 -2.57 14.48 6.48
CA GLU A 35 -3.74 15.24 6.05
C GLU A 35 -5.03 14.74 6.70
N LEU A 36 -5.12 13.44 6.95
CA LEU A 36 -6.32 12.81 7.49
C LEU A 36 -6.34 12.76 9.03
N GLY A 37 -5.26 13.20 9.68
CA GLY A 37 -5.17 13.17 11.14
C GLY A 37 -5.05 11.76 11.70
N ILE A 38 -4.54 10.81 10.91
CA ILE A 38 -4.32 9.43 11.35
C ILE A 38 -2.97 9.36 12.07
N THR A 39 -2.98 8.96 13.34
CA THR A 39 -1.75 8.80 14.11
C THR A 39 -1.05 7.49 13.72
N ARG A 40 0.22 7.35 14.13
CA ARG A 40 0.94 6.08 13.92
C ARG A 40 0.27 4.92 14.66
N ASN A 41 -0.32 5.20 15.81
CA ASN A 41 -1.06 4.19 16.55
C ASN A 41 -2.34 3.78 15.81
N ASP A 42 -3.04 4.74 15.23
CA ASP A 42 -4.20 4.47 14.38
C ASP A 42 -3.79 3.63 13.18
N LEU A 43 -2.66 3.97 12.55
CA LEU A 43 -2.14 3.24 11.41
C LEU A 43 -1.86 1.79 11.79
N TYR A 44 -1.26 1.57 12.95
CA TYR A 44 -1.00 0.22 13.45
C TYR A 44 -2.29 -0.57 13.61
N ASN A 45 -3.33 0.04 14.15
CA ASN A 45 -4.62 -0.62 14.33
C ASN A 45 -5.28 -0.96 12.99
N LEU A 46 -5.03 -0.15 11.96
CA LEU A 46 -5.60 -0.36 10.63
C LEU A 46 -4.82 -1.37 9.78
N THR A 47 -3.51 -1.44 9.96
CA THR A 47 -2.63 -2.17 9.03
C THR A 47 -1.71 -3.19 9.69
N GLY A 48 -1.48 -3.07 10.99
CA GLY A 48 -0.49 -3.87 11.69
C GLY A 48 0.92 -3.30 11.65
N GLY A 49 1.13 -2.14 11.03
CA GLY A 49 2.44 -1.48 10.97
C GLY A 49 2.34 0.00 11.29
N ARG A 50 3.42 0.59 11.78
CA ARG A 50 3.49 2.01 12.12
C ARG A 50 4.28 2.85 11.12
N THR A 51 4.90 2.19 10.14
CA THR A 51 5.68 2.87 9.11
C THR A 51 4.83 3.12 7.87
N VAL A 52 5.27 4.06 7.02
CA VAL A 52 4.66 4.29 5.72
C VAL A 52 5.69 3.95 4.63
N PRO A 53 5.26 3.44 3.47
CA PRO A 53 3.86 3.21 3.11
C PRO A 53 3.28 1.97 3.79
N GLN A 54 1.96 1.89 3.90
CA GLN A 54 1.25 0.67 4.25
C GLN A 54 0.22 0.42 3.15
N ILE A 55 0.29 -0.75 2.55
CA ILE A 55 -0.55 -1.10 1.40
C ILE A 55 -1.58 -2.15 1.81
N ILE A 56 -2.83 -1.93 1.39
CA ILE A 56 -3.92 -2.87 1.65
C ILE A 56 -4.54 -3.26 0.31
N ILE A 57 -4.55 -4.54 0.00
CA ILE A 57 -5.11 -5.07 -1.25
C ILE A 57 -6.30 -5.96 -0.90
N ASN A 58 -7.49 -5.57 -1.38
CA ASN A 58 -8.74 -6.31 -1.15
C ASN A 58 -8.98 -6.61 0.34
N GLY A 59 -8.66 -5.64 1.21
CA GLY A 59 -8.83 -5.75 2.64
C GLY A 59 -7.68 -6.45 3.37
N ASN A 60 -6.66 -6.92 2.66
CA ASN A 60 -5.53 -7.63 3.24
C ASN A 60 -4.31 -6.71 3.36
N PRO A 61 -3.80 -6.48 4.59
CA PRO A 61 -2.58 -5.69 4.75
C PRO A 61 -1.38 -6.42 4.14
N ILE A 62 -0.68 -5.75 3.23
CA ILE A 62 0.48 -6.31 2.55
C ILE A 62 1.77 -5.92 3.27
N GLY A 63 1.81 -4.70 3.82
CA GLY A 63 3.00 -4.15 4.45
C GLY A 63 3.52 -2.95 3.69
N GLY A 64 4.83 -2.78 3.69
CA GLY A 64 5.49 -1.63 3.07
C GLY A 64 5.93 -1.87 1.63
N TYR A 65 6.81 -0.98 1.16
CA TYR A 65 7.29 -1.06 -0.22
C TYR A 65 8.04 -2.35 -0.51
N THR A 66 8.91 -2.79 0.41
CA THR A 66 9.70 -4.02 0.20
C THR A 66 8.78 -5.24 0.04
N ASP A 67 7.72 -5.30 0.84
CA ASP A 67 6.74 -6.38 0.76
C ASP A 67 6.02 -6.35 -0.59
N LEU A 68 5.62 -5.16 -1.03
CA LEU A 68 4.96 -4.97 -2.32
C LEU A 68 5.89 -5.38 -3.47
N PHE A 69 7.15 -4.95 -3.40
CA PHE A 69 8.15 -5.27 -4.43
C PHE A 69 8.39 -6.78 -4.52
N THR A 70 8.48 -7.46 -3.38
CA THR A 70 8.65 -8.90 -3.32
C THR A 70 7.47 -9.62 -3.98
N LEU A 71 6.24 -9.18 -3.69
CA LEU A 71 5.05 -9.74 -4.32
C LEU A 71 5.05 -9.52 -5.83
N HIS A 72 5.50 -8.35 -6.26
CA HIS A 72 5.60 -8.03 -7.69
C HIS A 72 6.59 -8.96 -8.40
N GLN A 73 7.78 -9.14 -7.81
CA GLN A 73 8.83 -9.98 -8.41
C GLN A 73 8.44 -11.45 -8.50
N SER A 74 7.70 -11.94 -7.52
CA SER A 74 7.30 -13.35 -7.48
C SER A 74 6.08 -13.67 -8.34
N GLY A 75 5.40 -12.65 -8.86
CA GLY A 75 4.14 -12.81 -9.58
C GLY A 75 2.91 -12.89 -8.68
N GLU A 76 3.10 -12.89 -7.36
CA GLU A 76 1.98 -12.95 -6.41
C GLU A 76 1.10 -11.70 -6.45
N LEU A 77 1.68 -10.56 -6.81
CA LEU A 77 0.92 -9.31 -6.87
C LEU A 77 -0.21 -9.43 -7.91
N ASP A 78 0.09 -9.95 -9.09
CA ASP A 78 -0.91 -10.15 -10.13
C ASP A 78 -2.01 -11.09 -9.65
N ARG A 79 -1.63 -12.15 -8.94
CA ARG A 79 -2.58 -13.10 -8.39
C ARG A 79 -3.50 -12.43 -7.38
N LEU A 80 -2.97 -11.62 -6.46
CA LEU A 80 -3.75 -10.90 -5.46
C LEU A 80 -4.70 -9.90 -6.11
N LEU A 81 -4.25 -9.20 -7.14
CA LEU A 81 -5.05 -8.20 -7.84
C LEU A 81 -6.20 -8.85 -8.61
N ASN A 82 -6.02 -10.09 -9.08
CA ASN A 82 -7.04 -10.81 -9.83
C ASN A 82 -7.92 -11.71 -8.95
N ALA A 83 -7.61 -11.84 -7.67
CA ALA A 83 -8.31 -12.77 -6.77
C ALA A 83 -9.75 -12.37 -6.46
N SER A 84 -10.12 -11.12 -6.76
CA SER A 84 -11.47 -10.61 -6.50
C SER A 84 -12.45 -10.82 -7.65
N VAL A 85 -12.01 -11.48 -8.67
CA VAL A 85 -12.84 -11.76 -9.86
C VAL A 85 -13.80 -12.91 -9.61
#